data_a9e34d7ad8fb2e898014823c774874f7
#
_entry.id   a9e34d7ad8fb2e898014823c774874f7
#
_cell.length_a   1.000
_cell.length_b   1.000
_cell.length_c   1.000
_cell.angle_alpha   90.00
_cell.angle_beta   90.00
_cell.angle_gamma   90.00
#
_symmetry.space_group_name_H-M   'P 1'
#
loop_
_entity.id
_entity.type
_entity.pdbx_description
1 polymer ?
#
loop_
_entity_poly.entity_id
_entity_poly.type
_entity_poly.pdbx_seq_one_letter_code
_entity_poly.pdbx_strand_id
1 'polypeptide(L)'
;MGFVKTREEVARLEKVLSRPRFVGAEMLTIDYLTTPDIVRSILPPGLEPAEEPLITAMVGRWRSNCVADFAGGAIYVAARHKNIEAAYVLAMFMDTDQAIMFGRDLFGEPKKRATSDLRHNGVSFHGYVERFGVRLIDIRAELTTDLGPATVQGAPTSTSRHCRRVTALAVKMILV
;
A
#
# COMPACT_ATOMS: atom_id res chain seq x y z
N MET A 1 0.09 -15.39 35.78
CA MET A 1 0.54 -14.96 34.45
C MET A 1 1.00 -13.50 34.54
N GLY A 2 2.23 -13.21 34.20
CA GLY A 2 2.76 -11.84 34.17
C GLY A 2 2.74 -11.28 32.75
N PHE A 3 2.89 -9.96 32.63
CA PHE A 3 3.03 -9.27 31.33
C PHE A 3 4.43 -9.48 30.69
N VAL A 4 5.35 -10.13 31.40
CA VAL A 4 6.70 -10.40 30.92
C VAL A 4 6.70 -11.74 30.16
N LYS A 5 7.13 -11.70 28.91
CA LYS A 5 7.27 -12.92 28.07
C LYS A 5 8.40 -13.79 28.58
N THR A 6 8.22 -15.10 28.48
CA THR A 6 9.28 -16.08 28.74
C THR A 6 10.34 -16.01 27.64
N ARG A 7 11.54 -16.53 27.91
CA ARG A 7 12.62 -16.60 26.89
C ARG A 7 12.20 -17.40 25.65
N GLU A 8 11.39 -18.43 25.82
CA GLU A 8 10.88 -19.25 24.73
C GLU A 8 9.87 -18.52 23.87
N GLU A 9 9.01 -17.71 24.49
CA GLU A 9 8.07 -16.84 23.75
C GLU A 9 8.80 -15.76 22.97
N VAL A 10 9.85 -15.15 23.54
CA VAL A 10 10.71 -14.18 22.86
C VAL A 10 11.40 -14.83 21.66
N ALA A 11 12.04 -15.99 21.85
CA ALA A 11 12.72 -16.70 20.77
C ALA A 11 11.77 -17.08 19.60
N ARG A 12 10.53 -17.45 19.91
CA ARG A 12 9.50 -17.70 18.87
C ARG A 12 9.14 -16.45 18.08
N LEU A 13 8.99 -15.31 18.76
CA LEU A 13 8.73 -14.04 18.11
C LEU A 13 9.91 -13.61 17.23
N GLU A 14 11.12 -13.67 17.75
CA GLU A 14 12.34 -13.34 16.99
C GLU A 14 12.48 -14.20 15.72
N LYS A 15 12.17 -15.48 15.81
CA LYS A 15 12.17 -16.38 14.65
C LYS A 15 11.17 -15.95 13.57
N VAL A 16 9.99 -15.47 13.94
CA VAL A 16 8.99 -14.97 13.01
C VAL A 16 9.42 -13.63 12.43
N LEU A 17 9.86 -12.69 13.28
CA LEU A 17 10.23 -11.33 12.88
C LEU A 17 11.54 -11.28 12.07
N SER A 18 12.44 -12.24 12.24
CA SER A 18 13.67 -12.35 11.42
C SER A 18 13.39 -12.76 9.97
N ARG A 19 12.21 -13.31 9.68
CA ARG A 19 11.79 -13.71 8.33
C ARG A 19 10.32 -13.36 8.10
N PRO A 20 9.97 -12.08 8.05
CA PRO A 20 8.60 -11.64 7.79
C PRO A 20 8.20 -12.08 6.37
N ARG A 21 6.99 -12.61 6.25
CA ARG A 21 6.41 -13.03 4.96
C ARG A 21 5.07 -12.36 4.77
N PHE A 22 4.90 -11.81 3.58
CA PHE A 22 3.63 -11.33 3.07
C PHE A 22 3.33 -12.15 1.83
N VAL A 23 2.29 -12.97 1.87
CA VAL A 23 1.98 -13.95 0.83
C VAL A 23 0.55 -13.74 0.31
N GLY A 24 0.31 -14.13 -0.95
CA GLY A 24 -1.00 -14.05 -1.55
C GLY A 24 -1.56 -12.63 -1.56
N ALA A 25 -0.71 -11.62 -1.76
CA ALA A 25 -1.15 -10.24 -1.89
C ALA A 25 -2.04 -10.07 -3.13
N GLU A 26 -3.15 -9.40 -2.95
CA GLU A 26 -4.01 -8.95 -4.03
C GLU A 26 -4.18 -7.45 -3.91
N MET A 27 -3.86 -6.70 -4.97
CA MET A 27 -3.85 -5.25 -4.95
C MET A 27 -4.46 -4.69 -6.23
N LEU A 28 -5.30 -3.70 -6.09
CA LEU A 28 -5.74 -2.81 -7.15
C LEU A 28 -4.98 -1.50 -7.02
N THR A 29 -4.15 -1.21 -8.00
CA THR A 29 -3.30 -0.01 -8.02
C THR A 29 -3.63 0.82 -9.24
N ILE A 30 -3.75 2.12 -9.06
CA ILE A 30 -3.97 3.09 -10.13
C ILE A 30 -2.89 4.14 -10.05
N ASP A 31 -2.25 4.35 -11.17
CA ASP A 31 -1.28 5.43 -11.39
C ASP A 31 -1.92 6.51 -12.26
N TYR A 32 -1.78 7.78 -11.85
CA TYR A 32 -2.23 8.91 -12.66
C TYR A 32 -1.28 10.10 -12.55
N LEU A 33 -1.18 10.83 -13.63
CA LEU A 33 -0.39 12.06 -13.69
C LEU A 33 -1.25 13.24 -13.21
N THR A 34 -0.63 14.14 -12.48
CA THR A 34 -1.22 15.41 -12.04
C THR A 34 -0.31 16.58 -12.42
N THR A 35 -0.54 17.76 -11.89
CA THR A 35 0.36 18.89 -12.13
C THR A 35 1.46 18.98 -11.07
N PRO A 36 2.66 19.47 -11.43
CA PRO A 36 3.76 19.66 -10.47
C PRO A 36 3.35 20.57 -9.29
N ASP A 37 2.47 21.54 -9.51
CA ASP A 37 2.00 22.46 -8.47
C ASP A 37 1.14 21.74 -7.42
N ILE A 38 0.27 20.80 -7.83
CA ILE A 38 -0.50 19.97 -6.91
C ILE A 38 0.46 19.12 -6.09
N VAL A 39 1.42 18.44 -6.74
CA VAL A 39 2.42 17.63 -6.02
C VAL A 39 3.20 18.50 -5.03
N ARG A 40 3.65 19.68 -5.42
CA ARG A 40 4.37 20.60 -4.53
C ARG A 40 3.56 21.01 -3.31
N SER A 41 2.26 21.23 -3.48
CA SER A 41 1.37 21.67 -2.39
C SER A 41 1.14 20.61 -1.31
N ILE A 42 1.34 19.34 -1.62
CA ILE A 42 1.10 18.22 -0.70
C ILE A 42 2.38 17.59 -0.14
N LEU A 43 3.54 17.90 -0.72
CA LEU A 43 4.82 17.40 -0.22
C LEU A 43 5.28 18.21 1.00
N PRO A 44 5.86 17.54 2.03
CA PRO A 44 6.45 18.24 3.17
C PRO A 44 7.73 18.97 2.77
N PRO A 45 8.16 19.95 3.59
CA PRO A 45 9.43 20.63 3.38
C PRO A 45 10.61 19.66 3.26
N GLY A 46 11.48 19.90 2.29
CA GLY A 46 12.65 19.06 2.00
C GLY A 46 12.42 17.98 0.94
N LEU A 47 11.19 17.80 0.49
CA LEU A 47 10.88 17.02 -0.69
C LEU A 47 10.48 17.94 -1.85
N GLU A 48 10.81 17.53 -3.06
CA GLU A 48 10.44 18.17 -4.31
C GLU A 48 9.63 17.20 -5.17
N PRO A 49 8.76 17.69 -6.09
CA PRO A 49 8.16 16.83 -7.09
C PRO A 49 9.23 16.07 -7.88
N ALA A 50 8.97 14.80 -8.19
CA ALA A 50 9.74 14.05 -9.15
C ALA A 50 9.61 14.67 -10.56
N GLU A 51 10.43 14.23 -11.51
CA GLU A 51 10.34 14.69 -12.90
C GLU A 51 8.96 14.41 -13.48
N GLU A 52 8.42 13.23 -13.22
CA GLU A 52 7.05 12.86 -13.56
C GLU A 52 6.15 13.01 -12.33
N PRO A 53 5.14 13.92 -12.35
CA PRO A 53 4.27 14.18 -11.20
C PRO A 53 3.21 13.07 -11.05
N LEU A 54 3.66 11.88 -10.70
CA LEU A 54 2.87 10.67 -10.59
C LEU A 54 2.28 10.54 -9.18
N ILE A 55 1.00 10.18 -9.12
CA ILE A 55 0.32 9.76 -7.90
C ILE A 55 -0.18 8.33 -8.09
N THR A 56 0.10 7.49 -7.10
CA THR A 56 -0.36 6.11 -7.05
C THR A 56 -1.36 5.94 -5.91
N ALA A 57 -2.57 5.49 -6.23
CA ALA A 57 -3.57 5.08 -5.26
C ALA A 57 -3.70 3.55 -5.29
N MET A 58 -3.74 2.93 -4.10
CA MET A 58 -3.76 1.47 -3.97
C MET A 58 -4.76 1.04 -2.90
N VAL A 59 -5.46 -0.05 -3.16
CA VAL A 59 -6.23 -0.83 -2.18
C VAL A 59 -5.86 -2.30 -2.32
N GLY A 60 -5.63 -2.99 -1.20
CA GLY A 60 -5.20 -4.38 -1.26
C GLY A 60 -5.45 -5.16 0.01
N ARG A 61 -5.16 -6.46 -0.05
CA ARG A 61 -5.20 -7.39 1.07
C ARG A 61 -3.99 -8.30 1.05
N TRP A 62 -3.51 -8.64 2.23
CA TRP A 62 -2.30 -9.45 2.43
C TRP A 62 -2.51 -10.48 3.51
N ARG A 63 -1.85 -11.62 3.35
CA ARG A 63 -1.66 -12.61 4.40
C ARG A 63 -0.25 -12.50 4.94
N SER A 64 -0.10 -12.52 6.26
CA SER A 64 1.21 -12.37 6.87
C SER A 64 1.41 -13.30 8.06
N ASN A 65 2.62 -13.83 8.19
CA ASN A 65 3.02 -14.63 9.36
C ASN A 65 3.40 -13.80 10.58
N CYS A 66 3.59 -12.49 10.43
CA CYS A 66 4.07 -11.62 11.51
C CYS A 66 3.01 -10.63 12.03
N VAL A 67 2.03 -10.24 11.21
CA VAL A 67 1.00 -9.25 11.56
C VAL A 67 -0.43 -9.74 11.27
N ALA A 68 -0.60 -11.05 11.07
CA ALA A 68 -1.84 -11.67 10.63
C ALA A 68 -2.34 -11.16 9.26
N ASP A 69 -3.50 -11.62 8.84
CA ASP A 69 -4.12 -11.16 7.58
C ASP A 69 -4.68 -9.75 7.78
N PHE A 70 -4.51 -8.89 6.78
CA PHE A 70 -5.00 -7.52 6.82
C PHE A 70 -5.34 -6.99 5.43
N ALA A 71 -6.21 -5.98 5.40
CA ALA A 71 -6.48 -5.17 4.23
C ALA A 71 -6.10 -3.71 4.50
N GLY A 72 -5.89 -2.96 3.44
CA GLY A 72 -5.51 -1.56 3.55
C GLY A 72 -5.48 -0.84 2.22
N GLY A 73 -5.14 0.42 2.27
CA GLY A 73 -4.89 1.23 1.08
C GLY A 73 -3.97 2.39 1.38
N ALA A 74 -3.39 2.93 0.33
CA ALA A 74 -2.43 4.00 0.45
C ALA A 74 -2.46 4.92 -0.76
N ILE A 75 -1.96 6.13 -0.56
CA ILE A 75 -1.67 7.11 -1.61
C ILE A 75 -0.19 7.44 -1.54
N TYR A 76 0.48 7.24 -2.64
CA TYR A 76 1.89 7.56 -2.83
C TYR A 76 2.03 8.71 -3.82
N VAL A 77 3.02 9.55 -3.60
CA VAL A 77 3.34 10.68 -4.46
C VAL A 77 4.79 10.55 -4.90
N ALA A 78 5.05 10.58 -6.20
CA ALA A 78 6.39 10.59 -6.71
C ALA A 78 7.11 11.88 -6.27
N ALA A 79 8.19 11.72 -5.54
CA ALA A 79 8.94 12.81 -4.94
C ALA A 79 10.44 12.59 -5.07
N ARG A 80 11.20 13.66 -4.94
CA ARG A 80 12.66 13.65 -4.94
C ARG A 80 13.20 14.28 -3.66
N HIS A 81 14.17 13.63 -3.07
CA HIS A 81 15.02 14.21 -2.02
C HIS A 81 16.47 14.24 -2.52
N LYS A 82 17.02 15.43 -2.69
CA LYS A 82 18.32 15.60 -3.35
C LYS A 82 18.31 14.96 -4.74
N ASN A 83 19.13 13.91 -4.96
CA ASN A 83 19.21 13.19 -6.24
C ASN A 83 18.52 11.83 -6.22
N ILE A 84 17.71 11.53 -5.20
CA ILE A 84 17.03 10.25 -5.05
C ILE A 84 15.55 10.46 -5.29
N GLU A 85 15.00 9.80 -6.30
CA GLU A 85 13.57 9.72 -6.52
C GLU A 85 12.99 8.53 -5.75
N ALA A 86 11.86 8.75 -5.10
CA ALA A 86 11.13 7.75 -4.33
C ALA A 86 9.64 8.10 -4.22
N ALA A 87 8.84 7.13 -3.82
CA ALA A 87 7.44 7.34 -3.52
C ALA A 87 7.29 7.83 -2.07
N TYR A 88 6.81 9.06 -1.90
CA TYR A 88 6.41 9.59 -0.60
C TYR A 88 5.04 9.04 -0.20
N VAL A 89 4.91 8.52 1.00
CA VAL A 89 3.65 7.99 1.53
C VAL A 89 2.80 9.14 2.07
N LEU A 90 1.88 9.65 1.26
CA LEU A 90 0.98 10.74 1.66
C LEU A 90 -0.03 10.28 2.72
N ALA A 91 -0.63 9.11 2.51
CA ALA A 91 -1.60 8.51 3.41
C ALA A 91 -1.53 6.99 3.32
N MET A 92 -1.68 6.32 4.46
CA MET A 92 -1.71 4.86 4.54
C MET A 92 -2.69 4.39 5.60
N PHE A 93 -3.49 3.41 5.26
CA PHE A 93 -4.60 2.90 6.07
C PHE A 93 -4.56 1.39 6.14
N MET A 94 -4.78 0.83 7.34
CA MET A 94 -4.86 -0.61 7.60
C MET A 94 -6.06 -0.91 8.48
N ASP A 95 -6.59 -2.12 8.36
CA ASP A 95 -7.76 -2.57 9.13
C ASP A 95 -7.42 -3.31 10.42
N THR A 96 -6.13 -3.59 10.68
CA THR A 96 -5.65 -4.27 11.88
C THR A 96 -4.60 -3.47 12.63
N ASP A 97 -4.62 -3.53 13.95
CA ASP A 97 -3.67 -2.83 14.81
C ASP A 97 -2.25 -3.38 14.66
N GLN A 98 -2.11 -4.69 14.45
CA GLN A 98 -0.81 -5.35 14.26
C GLN A 98 -0.09 -4.80 13.01
N ALA A 99 -0.81 -4.67 11.89
CA ALA A 99 -0.23 -4.10 10.66
C ALA A 99 0.11 -2.61 10.82
N ILE A 100 -0.68 -1.87 11.62
CA ILE A 100 -0.40 -0.47 11.92
C ILE A 100 0.87 -0.34 12.76
N MET A 101 0.96 -1.03 13.91
CA MET A 101 2.10 -0.95 14.81
C MET A 101 3.39 -1.40 14.11
N PHE A 102 3.35 -2.51 13.37
CA PHE A 102 4.50 -3.00 12.63
C PHE A 102 5.08 -1.94 11.67
N GLY A 103 4.22 -1.28 10.90
CA GLY A 103 4.69 -0.26 9.95
C GLY A 103 5.09 1.05 10.61
N ARG A 104 4.35 1.52 11.61
CA ARG A 104 4.66 2.79 12.30
C ARG A 104 5.91 2.70 13.15
N ASP A 105 6.03 1.64 13.96
CA ASP A 105 7.07 1.56 14.97
C ASP A 105 8.42 1.12 14.37
N LEU A 106 8.40 0.33 13.29
CA LEU A 106 9.62 -0.15 12.64
C LEU A 106 10.06 0.68 11.44
N PHE A 107 9.12 1.26 10.68
CA PHE A 107 9.40 1.92 9.40
C PHE A 107 8.99 3.39 9.36
N GLY A 108 8.33 3.91 10.41
CA GLY A 108 7.86 5.30 10.44
C GLY A 108 6.73 5.60 9.46
N GLU A 109 6.01 4.59 8.99
CA GLU A 109 4.93 4.75 8.03
C GLU A 109 3.71 5.45 8.67
N PRO A 110 3.03 6.39 7.99
CA PRO A 110 1.93 7.18 8.55
C PRO A 110 0.60 6.39 8.62
N LYS A 111 0.67 5.13 9.08
CA LYS A 111 -0.48 4.23 9.11
C LYS A 111 -1.55 4.67 10.09
N LYS A 112 -2.80 4.60 9.66
CA LYS A 112 -3.99 4.89 10.44
C LYS A 112 -5.01 3.76 10.30
N ARG A 113 -5.85 3.58 11.31
CA ARG A 113 -6.94 2.59 11.25
C ARG A 113 -8.02 3.03 10.29
N ALA A 114 -8.47 2.11 9.42
CA ALA A 114 -9.60 2.30 8.54
C ALA A 114 -10.24 0.94 8.19
N THR A 115 -11.44 0.95 7.67
CA THR A 115 -12.04 -0.21 7.02
C THR A 115 -11.65 -0.21 5.55
N SER A 116 -11.19 -1.35 5.05
CA SER A 116 -10.77 -1.50 3.66
C SER A 116 -11.31 -2.81 3.09
N ASP A 117 -11.69 -2.79 1.82
CA ASP A 117 -12.14 -4.00 1.13
C ASP A 117 -11.73 -3.94 -0.35
N LEU A 118 -11.46 -5.10 -0.93
CA LEU A 118 -11.18 -5.29 -2.35
C LEU A 118 -11.97 -6.48 -2.85
N ARG A 119 -12.82 -6.23 -3.83
CA ARG A 119 -13.68 -7.24 -4.48
C ARG A 119 -13.49 -7.20 -5.97
N HIS A 120 -13.67 -8.37 -6.59
CA HIS A 120 -13.74 -8.45 -8.04
C HIS A 120 -14.78 -9.48 -8.49
N ASN A 121 -15.33 -9.26 -9.67
CA ASN A 121 -16.16 -10.19 -10.40
C ASN A 121 -15.72 -10.20 -11.86
N GLY A 122 -15.01 -11.26 -12.25
CA GLY A 122 -14.35 -11.30 -13.54
C GLY A 122 -13.35 -10.14 -13.70
N VAL A 123 -13.59 -9.27 -14.67
CA VAL A 123 -12.75 -8.11 -15.00
C VAL A 123 -13.08 -6.84 -14.22
N SER A 124 -14.21 -6.82 -13.52
CA SER A 124 -14.66 -5.65 -12.74
C SER A 124 -14.10 -5.70 -11.33
N PHE A 125 -13.36 -4.67 -10.94
CA PHE A 125 -12.75 -4.51 -9.63
C PHE A 125 -13.30 -3.30 -8.89
N HIS A 126 -13.50 -3.46 -7.57
CA HIS A 126 -13.87 -2.39 -6.67
C HIS A 126 -13.06 -2.49 -5.38
N GLY A 127 -12.23 -1.49 -5.13
CA GLY A 127 -11.45 -1.36 -3.91
C GLY A 127 -11.77 -0.06 -3.18
N TYR A 128 -11.86 -0.09 -1.85
CA TYR A 128 -12.10 1.12 -1.09
C TYR A 128 -11.42 1.16 0.28
N VAL A 129 -11.25 2.36 0.78
CA VAL A 129 -10.86 2.67 2.16
C VAL A 129 -11.86 3.65 2.76
N GLU A 130 -12.39 3.31 3.94
CA GLU A 130 -13.37 4.13 4.65
C GLU A 130 -12.91 4.37 6.09
N ARG A 131 -12.99 5.62 6.55
CA ARG A 131 -12.67 6.00 7.91
C ARG A 131 -13.69 6.99 8.44
N PHE A 132 -14.23 6.71 9.64
CA PHE A 132 -15.26 7.55 10.29
C PHE A 132 -16.47 7.83 9.40
N GLY A 133 -16.90 6.85 8.61
CA GLY A 133 -18.02 6.99 7.68
C GLY A 133 -17.70 7.77 6.40
N VAL A 134 -16.44 8.22 6.22
CA VAL A 134 -15.99 8.92 5.01
C VAL A 134 -15.21 7.97 4.13
N ARG A 135 -15.61 7.88 2.86
CA ARG A 135 -14.93 7.10 1.83
C ARG A 135 -13.73 7.89 1.32
N LEU A 136 -12.53 7.57 1.81
CA LEU A 136 -11.28 8.29 1.50
C LEU A 136 -10.69 7.86 0.16
N ILE A 137 -10.78 6.57 -0.17
CA ILE A 137 -10.38 6.01 -1.46
C ILE A 137 -11.54 5.15 -1.95
N ASP A 138 -11.97 5.34 -3.17
CA ASP A 138 -12.94 4.47 -3.87
C ASP A 138 -12.46 4.29 -5.30
N ILE A 139 -12.01 3.08 -5.64
CA ILE A 139 -11.46 2.75 -6.94
C ILE A 139 -12.35 1.69 -7.59
N ARG A 140 -12.89 2.01 -8.76
CA ARG A 140 -13.62 1.07 -9.61
C ARG A 140 -12.93 1.00 -10.95
N ALA A 141 -12.61 -0.21 -11.39
CA ALA A 141 -11.89 -0.43 -12.63
C ALA A 141 -12.43 -1.65 -13.37
N GLU A 142 -12.51 -1.54 -14.68
CA GLU A 142 -12.72 -2.69 -15.58
C GLU A 142 -11.40 -2.97 -16.29
N LEU A 143 -10.86 -4.15 -16.04
CA LEU A 143 -9.58 -4.57 -16.59
C LEU A 143 -9.77 -5.14 -17.99
N THR A 144 -9.01 -4.63 -18.96
CA THR A 144 -9.21 -4.99 -20.38
C THR A 144 -8.08 -5.81 -20.96
N THR A 145 -6.85 -5.56 -20.53
CA THR A 145 -5.66 -6.18 -21.13
C THR A 145 -4.73 -6.66 -20.03
N ASP A 146 -4.38 -7.94 -20.07
CA ASP A 146 -3.34 -8.51 -19.20
C ASP A 146 -1.96 -8.19 -19.83
N LEU A 147 -1.18 -7.37 -19.16
CA LEU A 147 0.18 -7.01 -19.56
C LEU A 147 1.23 -7.96 -18.99
N GLY A 148 0.79 -9.05 -18.35
CA GLY A 148 1.67 -10.03 -17.73
C GLY A 148 2.22 -9.60 -16.37
N PRO A 149 3.24 -10.32 -15.88
CA PRO A 149 3.85 -10.04 -14.58
C PRO A 149 4.44 -8.63 -14.52
N ALA A 150 4.18 -7.89 -13.44
CA ALA A 150 4.82 -6.61 -13.22
C ALA A 150 6.31 -6.79 -12.96
N THR A 151 7.14 -6.07 -13.72
CA THR A 151 8.57 -5.95 -13.44
C THR A 151 8.75 -4.81 -12.44
N VAL A 152 8.96 -5.11 -11.17
CA VAL A 152 9.27 -4.09 -10.16
C VAL A 152 10.76 -3.85 -10.20
N GLN A 153 11.18 -2.71 -10.73
CA GLN A 153 12.59 -2.28 -10.65
C GLN A 153 12.92 -1.97 -9.18
N GLY A 154 13.93 -2.64 -8.63
CA GLY A 154 14.47 -2.35 -7.31
C GLY A 154 13.84 -3.09 -6.12
N ALA A 155 12.85 -3.96 -6.31
CA ALA A 155 12.37 -4.81 -5.23
C ALA A 155 13.27 -6.05 -5.04
N PRO A 156 13.55 -6.45 -3.79
CA PRO A 156 14.27 -7.71 -3.55
C PRO A 156 13.46 -8.88 -4.12
N THR A 157 14.14 -9.77 -4.80
CA THR A 157 13.68 -10.80 -5.73
C THR A 157 12.70 -11.86 -5.18
N SER A 158 12.14 -11.73 -4.00
CA SER A 158 11.40 -12.82 -3.35
C SER A 158 9.87 -12.72 -3.36
N THR A 159 9.28 -11.59 -3.77
CA THR A 159 7.86 -11.35 -3.49
C THR A 159 6.95 -11.14 -4.71
N SER A 160 7.48 -11.04 -5.94
CA SER A 160 6.72 -10.49 -7.07
C SER A 160 6.10 -11.50 -8.04
N ARG A 161 6.02 -12.79 -7.73
CA ARG A 161 5.52 -13.79 -8.72
C ARG A 161 4.03 -13.71 -9.05
N HIS A 162 3.24 -12.88 -8.39
CA HIS A 162 1.78 -12.83 -8.60
C HIS A 162 1.22 -11.41 -8.85
N CYS A 163 2.06 -10.40 -9.03
CA CYS A 163 1.58 -9.09 -9.42
C CYS A 163 1.44 -9.04 -10.95
N ARG A 164 0.21 -8.94 -11.45
CA ARG A 164 -0.07 -8.73 -12.89
C ARG A 164 -0.36 -7.26 -13.15
N ARG A 165 0.24 -6.74 -14.21
CA ARG A 165 -0.14 -5.43 -14.73
C ARG A 165 -1.32 -5.60 -15.68
N VAL A 166 -2.31 -4.75 -15.52
CA VAL A 166 -3.50 -4.77 -16.37
C VAL A 166 -3.85 -3.34 -16.73
N THR A 167 -4.20 -3.07 -17.97
CA THR A 167 -4.82 -1.79 -18.34
C THR A 167 -6.30 -1.83 -18.04
N ALA A 168 -6.83 -0.70 -17.60
CA ALA A 168 -8.25 -0.53 -17.35
C ALA A 168 -8.89 0.37 -18.42
N LEU A 169 -10.07 -0.02 -18.91
CA LEU A 169 -10.83 0.76 -19.89
C LEU A 169 -11.57 1.93 -19.24
N ALA A 170 -12.03 1.75 -18.01
CA ALA A 170 -12.71 2.77 -17.25
C ALA A 170 -12.23 2.73 -15.80
N VAL A 171 -11.73 3.85 -15.32
CA VAL A 171 -11.34 4.03 -13.94
C VAL A 171 -12.16 5.18 -13.37
N LYS A 172 -12.91 4.90 -12.31
CA LYS A 172 -13.52 5.92 -11.50
C LYS A 172 -12.84 5.90 -10.14
N MET A 173 -12.12 6.97 -9.82
CA MET A 173 -11.50 7.17 -8.52
C MET A 173 -12.12 8.40 -7.88
N ILE A 174 -12.48 8.27 -6.60
CA ILE A 174 -12.93 9.38 -5.76
C ILE A 174 -11.94 9.46 -4.61
N LEU A 175 -11.27 10.59 -4.50
CA LEU A 175 -10.46 10.98 -3.34
C LEU A 175 -11.17 12.15 -2.67
N VAL A 176 -11.37 12.06 -1.38
CA VAL A 176 -12.01 13.10 -0.55
C VAL A 176 -10.97 13.72 0.37
#